data_c9d678e5434257adbdeaec2282c2cfb5
#
_entry.id   c9d678e5434257adbdeaec2282c2cfb5
#
_cell.length_a   1.000
_cell.length_b   1.000
_cell.length_c   1.000
_cell.angle_alpha   90.00
_cell.angle_beta   90.00
_cell.angle_gamma   90.00
#
_symmetry.space_group_name_H-M   'P 1'
#
loop_
_entity.id
_entity.type
_entity.pdbx_description
1 polymer ?
#
loop_
_entity_poly.entity_id
_entity_poly.type
_entity_poly.pdbx_seq_one_letter_code
_entity_poly.pdbx_strand_id
1 'polypeptide(L)'
;MAIYMLDTDIASFIMKRVSLGAIRKLQELPTDATCISAIVESELRFGIAVSPRRQKDQIALDDFLQYMQVLDYPAAASSDYGLIRADLKRRGVMIGSNDLFIAAHARSLGLTLVTHNTQEFQRVSRLAIEDWTLVG
;
A
#
# COMPACT_ATOMS: atom_id res chain seq x y z
N MET A 1 -11.89 -1.72 -12.40
CA MET A 1 -11.74 -2.62 -11.27
C MET A 1 -10.28 -2.64 -10.81
N ALA A 2 -10.04 -2.46 -9.54
CA ALA A 2 -8.67 -2.43 -9.02
C ALA A 2 -8.01 -3.81 -9.16
N ILE A 3 -6.74 -3.80 -9.54
CA ILE A 3 -5.89 -4.99 -9.66
C ILE A 3 -4.73 -4.88 -8.68
N TYR A 4 -4.28 -3.66 -8.43
CA TYR A 4 -3.12 -3.36 -7.59
C TYR A 4 -3.51 -2.51 -6.41
N MET A 5 -2.97 -2.85 -5.25
CA MET A 5 -3.07 -2.01 -4.05
C MET A 5 -1.65 -1.56 -3.70
N LEU A 6 -1.45 -0.24 -3.58
CA LEU A 6 -0.13 0.31 -3.23
C LEU A 6 0.03 0.35 -1.72
N ASP A 7 1.21 -0.04 -1.22
CA ASP A 7 1.52 0.16 0.19
C ASP A 7 1.91 1.62 0.44
N THR A 8 2.16 1.96 1.71
CA THR A 8 2.43 3.34 2.10
C THR A 8 3.69 3.91 1.44
N ASP A 9 4.76 3.13 1.38
CA ASP A 9 6.03 3.61 0.81
C ASP A 9 5.90 3.87 -0.67
N ILE A 10 5.29 2.96 -1.43
CA ILE A 10 5.08 3.16 -2.87
C ILE A 10 4.19 4.37 -3.11
N ALA A 11 3.08 4.52 -2.37
CA ALA A 11 2.21 5.69 -2.49
C ALA A 11 2.99 6.98 -2.21
N SER A 12 3.80 6.99 -1.16
CA SER A 12 4.65 8.14 -0.81
C SER A 12 5.67 8.44 -1.91
N PHE A 13 6.33 7.42 -2.47
CA PHE A 13 7.30 7.61 -3.55
C PHE A 13 6.67 8.23 -4.78
N ILE A 14 5.46 7.80 -5.14
CA ILE A 14 4.72 8.37 -6.28
C ILE A 14 4.30 9.81 -5.96
N MET A 15 3.72 10.03 -4.80
CA MET A 15 3.24 11.34 -4.35
C MET A 15 4.37 12.37 -4.34
N LYS A 16 5.54 11.99 -3.86
CA LYS A 16 6.72 12.86 -3.74
C LYS A 16 7.62 12.82 -4.97
N ARG A 17 7.25 12.03 -5.99
CA ARG A 17 7.96 11.88 -7.26
C ARG A 17 9.41 11.40 -7.08
N VAL A 18 9.61 10.48 -6.14
CA VAL A 18 10.93 9.93 -5.80
C VAL A 18 11.30 8.76 -6.71
N SER A 19 10.32 7.96 -7.12
CA SER A 19 10.56 6.79 -7.97
C SER A 19 9.95 6.99 -9.35
N LEU A 20 10.79 7.19 -10.37
CA LEU A 20 10.34 7.29 -11.75
C LEU A 20 9.76 5.97 -12.25
N GLY A 21 10.32 4.84 -11.79
CA GLY A 21 9.82 3.52 -12.16
C GLY A 21 8.38 3.31 -11.71
N ALA A 22 8.09 3.65 -10.46
CA ALA A 22 6.74 3.53 -9.91
C ALA A 22 5.76 4.48 -10.63
N ILE A 23 6.18 5.72 -10.91
CA ILE A 23 5.37 6.70 -11.62
C ILE A 23 5.04 6.20 -13.03
N ARG A 24 6.04 5.71 -13.76
CA ARG A 24 5.84 5.18 -15.12
C ARG A 24 4.88 4.01 -15.14
N LYS A 25 5.04 3.08 -14.20
CA LYS A 25 4.15 1.91 -14.11
C LYS A 25 2.72 2.36 -13.86
N LEU A 26 2.52 3.31 -12.96
CA LEU A 26 1.19 3.84 -12.68
C LEU A 26 0.58 4.49 -13.92
N GLN A 27 1.37 5.28 -14.66
CA GLN A 27 0.89 5.98 -15.86
C GLN A 27 0.52 5.03 -16.99
N GLU A 28 1.11 3.83 -17.04
CA GLU A 28 0.81 2.83 -18.06
C GLU A 28 -0.51 2.11 -17.81
N LEU A 29 -1.08 2.24 -16.62
CA LEU A 29 -2.28 1.50 -16.22
C LEU A 29 -3.53 2.38 -16.34
N PRO A 30 -4.71 1.76 -16.56
CA PRO A 30 -5.97 2.49 -16.44
C PRO A 30 -6.12 3.08 -15.04
N THR A 31 -6.80 4.22 -14.95
CA THR A 31 -6.95 4.95 -13.68
C THR A 31 -7.65 4.14 -12.59
N ASP A 32 -8.52 3.19 -12.98
CA ASP A 32 -9.25 2.36 -12.03
C ASP A 32 -8.51 1.07 -11.66
N ALA A 33 -7.30 0.85 -12.20
CA ALA A 33 -6.54 -0.38 -11.93
C ALA A 33 -5.83 -0.37 -10.58
N THR A 34 -5.64 0.80 -9.97
CA THR A 34 -4.87 0.95 -8.73
C THR A 34 -5.71 1.57 -7.62
N CYS A 35 -5.41 1.17 -6.41
CA CYS A 35 -6.06 1.71 -5.22
C CYS A 35 -5.09 1.74 -4.05
N ILE A 36 -5.50 2.40 -2.97
CA ILE A 36 -4.84 2.30 -1.67
C ILE A 36 -5.90 1.94 -0.63
N SER A 37 -5.45 1.32 0.45
CA SER A 37 -6.27 1.09 1.63
C SER A 37 -6.46 2.40 2.40
N ALA A 38 -7.58 2.55 3.10
CA ALA A 38 -7.77 3.63 4.07
C ALA A 38 -6.67 3.62 5.14
N ILE A 39 -6.09 2.44 5.42
CA ILE A 39 -4.94 2.33 6.34
C ILE A 39 -3.74 3.11 5.78
N VAL A 40 -3.47 2.97 4.48
CA VAL A 40 -2.39 3.71 3.81
C VAL A 40 -2.66 5.21 3.84
N GLU A 41 -3.90 5.62 3.56
CA GLU A 41 -4.26 7.04 3.65
C GLU A 41 -3.98 7.58 5.06
N SER A 42 -4.33 6.81 6.09
CA SER A 42 -4.07 7.21 7.49
C SER A 42 -2.58 7.42 7.75
N GLU A 43 -1.73 6.52 7.25
CA GLU A 43 -0.28 6.66 7.41
C GLU A 43 0.26 7.88 6.65
N LEU A 44 -0.23 8.13 5.45
CA LEU A 44 0.16 9.32 4.68
C LEU A 44 -0.23 10.60 5.40
N ARG A 45 -1.43 10.66 5.98
CA ARG A 45 -1.89 11.83 6.72
C ARG A 45 -1.11 12.03 8.01
N PHE A 46 -0.72 10.95 8.69
CA PHE A 46 0.18 11.06 9.84
C PHE A 46 1.54 11.66 9.43
N GLY A 47 2.10 11.17 8.32
CA GLY A 47 3.38 11.70 7.81
C GLY A 47 3.30 13.20 7.52
N ILE A 48 2.18 13.67 6.98
CA ILE A 48 1.95 15.10 6.73
C ILE A 48 1.85 15.88 8.04
N ALA A 49 1.11 15.35 9.01
CA ALA A 49 0.88 16.04 10.28
C ALA A 49 2.17 16.33 11.04
N VAL A 50 3.19 15.48 10.87
CA VAL A 50 4.50 15.66 11.52
C VAL A 50 5.57 16.24 10.60
N SER A 51 5.22 16.54 9.36
CA SER A 51 6.19 17.03 8.37
C SER A 51 6.56 18.48 8.62
N PRO A 52 7.84 18.85 8.46
CA PRO A 52 8.25 20.25 8.44
C PRO A 52 7.77 21.00 7.19
N ARG A 53 7.33 20.28 6.16
CA ARG A 53 6.81 20.84 4.89
C ARG A 53 5.36 20.49 4.72
N ARG A 54 4.56 20.65 5.77
CA ARG A 54 3.18 20.18 5.82
C ARG A 54 2.31 20.70 4.68
N GLN A 55 2.42 21.99 4.34
CA GLN A 55 1.59 22.57 3.26
C GLN A 55 1.95 21.94 1.92
N LYS A 56 3.24 21.79 1.63
CA LYS A 56 3.70 21.19 0.39
C LYS A 56 3.26 19.73 0.27
N ASP A 57 3.42 18.98 1.36
CA ASP A 57 3.05 17.57 1.39
C ASP A 57 1.54 17.40 1.29
N GLN A 58 0.74 18.31 1.87
CA GLN A 58 -0.72 18.26 1.75
C GLN A 58 -1.17 18.46 0.31
N ILE A 59 -0.55 19.40 -0.41
CA ILE A 59 -0.85 19.62 -1.83
C ILE A 59 -0.52 18.36 -2.65
N ALA A 60 0.62 17.74 -2.35
CA ALA A 60 1.02 16.50 -3.05
C ALA A 60 0.03 15.37 -2.78
N LEU A 61 -0.46 15.24 -1.55
CA LEU A 61 -1.47 14.22 -1.23
C LEU A 61 -2.79 14.51 -1.93
N ASP A 62 -3.25 15.76 -1.93
CA ASP A 62 -4.50 16.13 -2.58
C ASP A 62 -4.45 15.80 -4.08
N ASP A 63 -3.33 16.10 -4.74
CA ASP A 63 -3.13 15.74 -6.14
C ASP A 63 -3.17 14.23 -6.34
N PHE A 64 -2.46 13.50 -5.51
CA PHE A 64 -2.40 12.03 -5.59
C PHE A 64 -3.79 11.41 -5.44
N LEU A 65 -4.57 11.89 -4.48
CA LEU A 65 -5.91 11.35 -4.21
C LEU A 65 -6.93 11.64 -5.31
N GLN A 66 -6.67 12.62 -6.19
CA GLN A 66 -7.55 12.86 -7.34
C GLN A 66 -7.56 11.70 -8.32
N TYR A 67 -6.47 10.93 -8.37
CA TYR A 67 -6.28 9.85 -9.35
C TYR A 67 -6.18 8.48 -8.69
N MET A 68 -6.42 8.40 -7.39
CA MET A 68 -6.23 7.15 -6.64
C MET A 68 -7.50 6.81 -5.86
N GLN A 69 -8.05 5.63 -6.12
CA GLN A 69 -9.19 5.14 -5.36
C GLN A 69 -8.75 4.74 -3.97
N VAL A 70 -9.46 5.21 -2.93
CA VAL A 70 -9.22 4.80 -1.55
C VAL A 70 -10.32 3.82 -1.15
N LEU A 71 -9.95 2.64 -0.71
CA LEU A 71 -10.89 1.61 -0.29
C LEU A 71 -10.97 1.55 1.24
N ASP A 72 -12.19 1.58 1.76
CA ASP A 72 -12.41 1.36 3.17
C ASP A 72 -11.93 -0.05 3.54
N TYR A 73 -11.37 -0.19 4.74
CA TYR A 73 -10.95 -1.51 5.22
C TYR A 73 -12.19 -2.36 5.48
N PRO A 74 -12.41 -3.45 4.72
CA PRO A 74 -13.68 -4.17 4.81
C PRO A 74 -13.68 -5.13 5.99
N ALA A 75 -14.87 -5.33 6.60
CA ALA A 75 -15.02 -6.30 7.68
C ALA A 75 -14.58 -7.71 7.25
N ALA A 76 -14.80 -8.05 5.98
CA ALA A 76 -14.39 -9.36 5.45
C ALA A 76 -12.88 -9.59 5.53
N ALA A 77 -12.05 -8.54 5.53
CA ALA A 77 -10.60 -8.68 5.66
C ALA A 77 -10.18 -9.12 7.08
N SER A 78 -11.06 -9.05 8.05
CA SER A 78 -10.76 -9.49 9.43
C SER A 78 -10.33 -10.96 9.50
N SER A 79 -10.93 -11.81 8.68
CA SER A 79 -10.58 -13.22 8.62
C SER A 79 -9.15 -13.42 8.11
N ASP A 80 -8.79 -12.72 7.02
CA ASP A 80 -7.43 -12.73 6.49
C ASP A 80 -6.42 -12.21 7.53
N TYR A 81 -6.77 -11.12 8.21
CA TYR A 81 -5.91 -10.55 9.24
C TYR A 81 -5.59 -11.56 10.34
N GLY A 82 -6.62 -12.23 10.87
CA GLY A 82 -6.42 -13.22 11.92
C GLY A 82 -5.53 -14.37 11.49
N LEU A 83 -5.76 -14.90 10.29
CA LEU A 83 -4.98 -16.01 9.75
C LEU A 83 -3.54 -15.61 9.46
N ILE A 84 -3.32 -14.46 8.86
CA ILE A 84 -1.96 -13.96 8.56
C ILE A 84 -1.18 -13.76 9.84
N ARG A 85 -1.77 -13.04 10.80
CA ARG A 85 -1.09 -12.73 12.05
C ARG A 85 -0.74 -14.00 12.84
N ALA A 86 -1.67 -14.96 12.91
CA ALA A 86 -1.44 -16.22 13.59
C ALA A 86 -0.30 -17.02 12.94
N ASP A 87 -0.27 -17.07 11.62
CA ASP A 87 0.78 -17.77 10.88
C ASP A 87 2.16 -17.14 11.11
N LEU A 88 2.25 -15.80 10.98
CA LEU A 88 3.52 -15.10 11.19
C LEU A 88 4.01 -15.23 12.63
N LYS A 89 3.09 -15.22 13.60
CA LYS A 89 3.43 -15.41 15.00
C LYS A 89 4.01 -16.81 15.24
N ARG A 90 3.37 -17.84 14.69
CA ARG A 90 3.87 -19.22 14.83
C ARG A 90 5.27 -19.39 14.24
N ARG A 91 5.53 -18.74 13.11
CA ARG A 91 6.84 -18.84 12.44
C ARG A 91 7.88 -17.87 12.98
N GLY A 92 7.49 -16.97 13.90
CA GLY A 92 8.42 -16.01 14.50
C GLY A 92 8.93 -14.94 13.52
N VAL A 93 8.13 -14.58 12.52
CA VAL A 93 8.52 -13.63 11.46
C VAL A 93 7.49 -12.52 11.31
N MET A 94 7.09 -11.93 12.42
CA MET A 94 6.06 -10.89 12.44
C MET A 94 6.45 -9.67 11.62
N ILE A 95 5.45 -8.99 11.06
CA ILE A 95 5.61 -7.73 10.32
C ILE A 95 4.95 -6.59 11.10
N GLY A 96 5.11 -5.35 10.61
CA GLY A 96 4.54 -4.18 11.26
C GLY A 96 3.02 -4.27 11.38
N SER A 97 2.44 -3.62 12.41
CA SER A 97 1.01 -3.72 12.70
C SER A 97 0.14 -3.19 11.57
N ASN A 98 0.49 -2.04 10.98
CA ASN A 98 -0.27 -1.51 9.85
C ASN A 98 -0.07 -2.36 8.60
N ASP A 99 1.11 -2.94 8.42
CA ASP A 99 1.41 -3.83 7.30
C ASP A 99 0.55 -5.10 7.35
N LEU A 100 0.22 -5.58 8.55
CA LEU A 100 -0.73 -6.69 8.70
C LEU A 100 -2.10 -6.34 8.12
N PHE A 101 -2.60 -5.14 8.42
CA PHE A 101 -3.88 -4.68 7.88
C PHE A 101 -3.82 -4.50 6.36
N ILE A 102 -2.75 -3.92 5.86
CA ILE A 102 -2.58 -3.71 4.42
C ILE A 102 -2.53 -5.04 3.67
N ALA A 103 -1.76 -6.00 4.19
CA ALA A 103 -1.65 -7.34 3.61
C ALA A 103 -3.01 -8.06 3.63
N ALA A 104 -3.71 -7.98 4.75
CA ALA A 104 -5.04 -8.60 4.89
C ALA A 104 -6.04 -8.00 3.91
N HIS A 105 -6.01 -6.67 3.76
CA HIS A 105 -6.90 -5.96 2.85
C HIS A 105 -6.66 -6.41 1.40
N ALA A 106 -5.41 -6.37 0.94
CA ALA A 106 -5.07 -6.78 -0.41
C ALA A 106 -5.42 -8.24 -0.67
N ARG A 107 -5.06 -9.14 0.26
CA ARG A 107 -5.34 -10.57 0.09
C ARG A 107 -6.83 -10.87 0.07
N SER A 108 -7.62 -10.20 0.90
CA SER A 108 -9.07 -10.42 0.97
C SER A 108 -9.78 -10.07 -0.33
N LEU A 109 -9.20 -9.14 -1.10
CA LEU A 109 -9.76 -8.70 -2.39
C LEU A 109 -9.08 -9.37 -3.59
N GLY A 110 -8.09 -10.23 -3.35
CA GLY A 110 -7.34 -10.87 -4.44
C GLY A 110 -6.47 -9.90 -5.25
N LEU A 111 -6.05 -8.79 -4.64
CA LEU A 111 -5.23 -7.78 -5.32
C LEU A 111 -3.75 -8.08 -5.13
N THR A 112 -2.94 -7.67 -6.12
CA THR A 112 -1.49 -7.66 -5.98
C THR A 112 -1.08 -6.46 -5.15
N LEU A 113 -0.31 -6.68 -4.07
CA LEU A 113 0.23 -5.61 -3.26
C LEU A 113 1.52 -5.10 -3.90
N VAL A 114 1.58 -3.80 -4.16
CA VAL A 114 2.78 -3.15 -4.69
C VAL A 114 3.55 -2.59 -3.51
N THR A 115 4.78 -3.07 -3.33
CA THR A 115 5.61 -2.72 -2.18
C THR A 115 7.08 -2.73 -2.57
N HIS A 116 7.86 -1.85 -1.94
CA HIS A 116 9.33 -1.93 -1.99
C HIS A 116 9.86 -2.87 -0.91
N ASN A 117 9.09 -3.11 0.13
CA ASN A 117 9.49 -3.95 1.27
C ASN A 117 9.12 -5.41 1.03
N THR A 118 9.70 -5.99 -0.03
CA THR A 118 9.37 -7.34 -0.46
C THR A 118 9.82 -8.40 0.54
N GLN A 119 10.93 -8.17 1.27
CA GLN A 119 11.39 -9.10 2.30
C GLN A 119 10.35 -9.32 3.38
N GLU A 120 9.65 -8.27 3.78
CA GLU A 120 8.63 -8.34 4.81
C GLU A 120 7.35 -8.99 4.27
N PHE A 121 6.82 -8.48 3.17
CA PHE A 121 5.53 -8.94 2.64
C PHE A 121 5.57 -10.34 2.00
N GLN A 122 6.73 -10.80 1.54
CA GLN A 122 6.85 -12.18 1.04
C GLN A 122 6.60 -13.23 2.14
N ARG A 123 6.67 -12.82 3.40
CA ARG A 123 6.36 -13.72 4.53
C ARG A 123 4.87 -14.08 4.58
N VAL A 124 4.03 -13.28 3.94
CA VAL A 124 2.57 -13.48 3.95
C VAL A 124 2.20 -14.47 2.84
N SER A 125 1.68 -15.64 3.23
CA SER A 125 1.29 -16.65 2.25
C SER A 125 0.08 -16.20 1.43
N ARG A 126 0.02 -16.63 0.18
CA ARG A 126 -1.07 -16.35 -0.76
C ARG A 126 -1.33 -14.86 -0.99
N LEU A 127 -0.27 -14.05 -0.88
CA LEU A 127 -0.32 -12.63 -1.22
C LEU A 127 0.61 -12.41 -2.41
N ALA A 128 0.05 -11.97 -3.55
CA ALA A 128 0.86 -11.58 -4.69
C ALA A 128 1.47 -10.21 -4.43
N ILE A 129 2.77 -10.07 -4.69
CA ILE A 129 3.48 -8.80 -4.49
C ILE A 129 4.28 -8.43 -5.74
N GLU A 130 4.42 -7.12 -5.98
CA GLU A 130 5.30 -6.56 -7.02
C GLU A 130 6.04 -5.36 -6.45
N ASP A 131 7.26 -5.14 -6.95
CA ASP A 131 8.03 -3.95 -6.62
C ASP A 131 8.19 -3.11 -7.89
N TRP A 132 7.53 -1.96 -7.94
CA TRP A 132 7.58 -1.06 -9.09
C TRP A 132 8.81 -0.14 -9.10
N THR A 133 9.62 -0.18 -8.04
CA THR A 133 10.83 0.65 -7.95
C THR A 133 12.03 0.02 -8.66
N LEU A 134 11.95 -1.25 -9.02
CA LEU A 134 13.05 -1.99 -9.66
C LEU A 134 13.28 -1.58 -11.12
N VAL A 135 12.31 -0.93 -11.75
CA VAL A 135 12.42 -0.48 -13.13
C VAL A 135 12.77 0.99 -13.11
N GLY A 136 13.99 1.29 -13.45
CA GLY A 136 14.65 2.55 -13.35
C GLY A 136 14.02 3.82 -13.87
#